data_e582e8e611c91271c8e8ea3b2fe03002
#
_entry.id   e582e8e611c91271c8e8ea3b2fe03002
#
_cell.length_a   1.000
_cell.length_b   1.000
_cell.length_c   1.000
_cell.angle_alpha   90.00
_cell.angle_beta   90.00
_cell.angle_gamma   90.00
#
_symmetry.space_group_name_H-M   'P 1'
#
loop_
_entity.id
_entity.type
_entity.pdbx_description
1 polymer ?
#
loop_
_entity_poly.entity_id
_entity_poly.type
_entity_poly.pdbx_seq_one_letter_code
_entity_poly.pdbx_strand_id
1 'polypeptide(L)'
;MKTLLRAVASVAAFSLISVSSTAIAADKGNKDEAIAMVKRAVALIKSDGKEKAFAAFSDPTNTSFHDRDLYIYVYDMNGVALAHGNNPKMVGKNLMGLKDNEGKAMIKELVDLAKSKGSGWVDFKWPNPVTKTVEPKAGYVEKVDDILVGSGIYK
;
A
#
# COMPACT_ATOMS: atom_id res chain seq x y z
N MET A 1 -84.98 9.84 8.71
CA MET A 1 -84.07 8.84 9.29
C MET A 1 -82.69 9.12 8.81
N LYS A 2 -81.78 9.56 9.71
CA LYS A 2 -80.46 10.05 9.40
C LYS A 2 -79.43 8.92 9.56
N THR A 3 -78.80 8.52 8.49
CA THR A 3 -77.66 7.54 8.49
C THR A 3 -76.34 8.31 8.46
N LEU A 4 -75.57 8.20 9.54
CA LEU A 4 -74.25 8.77 9.69
C LEU A 4 -73.27 7.79 9.02
N LEU A 5 -72.53 8.31 8.02
CA LEU A 5 -71.35 7.70 7.43
C LEU A 5 -70.10 7.98 8.28
N ARG A 6 -69.52 7.00 8.90
CA ARG A 6 -68.23 7.10 9.61
C ARG A 6 -67.11 6.82 8.62
N ALA A 7 -66.33 7.84 8.32
CA ALA A 7 -65.07 7.70 7.59
C ALA A 7 -63.99 7.22 8.56
N VAL A 8 -63.39 6.07 8.27
CA VAL A 8 -62.21 5.54 8.95
C VAL A 8 -60.99 6.01 8.17
N ALA A 9 -60.20 6.94 8.72
CA ALA A 9 -58.93 7.34 8.15
C ALA A 9 -57.84 6.38 8.62
N SER A 10 -57.35 5.53 7.73
CA SER A 10 -56.17 4.66 7.99
C SER A 10 -54.90 5.46 7.76
N VAL A 11 -54.19 5.79 8.84
CA VAL A 11 -52.85 6.38 8.81
C VAL A 11 -51.86 5.22 8.61
N ALA A 12 -51.31 5.11 7.40
CA ALA A 12 -50.18 4.23 7.11
C ALA A 12 -48.88 4.89 7.56
N ALA A 13 -48.33 4.43 8.68
CA ALA A 13 -47.01 4.84 9.13
C ALA A 13 -45.93 4.16 8.27
N PHE A 14 -45.30 4.92 7.37
CA PHE A 14 -44.12 4.47 6.61
C PHE A 14 -42.93 4.57 7.52
N SER A 15 -42.47 3.45 8.10
CA SER A 15 -41.20 3.38 8.82
C SER A 15 -40.06 3.37 7.82
N LEU A 16 -39.34 4.51 7.67
CA LEU A 16 -38.06 4.56 6.96
C LEU A 16 -37.01 3.78 7.77
N ILE A 17 -36.69 2.59 7.31
CA ILE A 17 -35.53 1.85 7.81
C ILE A 17 -34.31 2.51 7.18
N SER A 18 -33.60 3.36 7.93
CA SER A 18 -32.28 3.88 7.55
C SER A 18 -31.27 2.76 7.62
N VAL A 19 -30.92 2.18 6.49
CA VAL A 19 -29.78 1.25 6.38
C VAL A 19 -28.52 2.09 6.50
N SER A 20 -27.97 2.18 7.70
CA SER A 20 -26.63 2.74 7.93
C SER A 20 -25.62 1.79 7.28
N SER A 21 -25.13 2.13 6.09
CA SER A 21 -23.98 1.48 5.49
C SER A 21 -22.77 1.79 6.38
N THR A 22 -22.39 0.87 7.25
CA THR A 22 -21.08 0.89 7.88
C THR A 22 -20.06 0.68 6.77
N ALA A 23 -19.42 1.75 6.30
CA ALA A 23 -18.23 1.66 5.48
C ALA A 23 -17.21 0.90 6.35
N ILE A 24 -16.94 -0.36 6.02
CA ILE A 24 -15.81 -1.10 6.58
C ILE A 24 -14.59 -0.36 6.05
N ALA A 25 -13.95 0.44 6.90
CA ALA A 25 -12.64 1.02 6.59
C ALA A 25 -11.74 -0.16 6.22
N ALA A 26 -11.20 -0.14 4.99
CA ALA A 26 -10.27 -1.18 4.57
C ALA A 26 -9.14 -1.24 5.60
N ASP A 27 -8.91 -2.42 6.17
CA ASP A 27 -7.88 -2.64 7.18
C ASP A 27 -6.52 -2.33 6.53
N LYS A 28 -5.88 -1.24 6.96
CA LYS A 28 -4.59 -0.77 6.44
C LYS A 28 -3.46 -1.39 7.23
N GLY A 29 -2.33 -1.63 6.57
CA GLY A 29 -1.11 -2.01 7.25
C GLY A 29 -0.57 -0.91 8.17
N ASN A 30 0.15 -1.27 9.21
CA ASN A 30 0.80 -0.36 10.14
C ASN A 30 2.33 -0.36 10.01
N LYS A 31 2.99 0.58 10.71
CA LYS A 31 4.45 0.75 10.63
C LYS A 31 5.24 -0.48 11.07
N ASP A 32 4.81 -1.15 12.13
CA ASP A 32 5.50 -2.33 12.66
C ASP A 32 5.39 -3.50 11.70
N GLU A 33 4.23 -3.68 11.07
CA GLU A 33 4.00 -4.70 10.03
C GLU A 33 4.85 -4.43 8.78
N ALA A 34 4.97 -3.18 8.33
CA ALA A 34 5.80 -2.80 7.19
C ALA A 34 7.29 -3.08 7.48
N ILE A 35 7.79 -2.69 8.67
CA ILE A 35 9.17 -2.99 9.11
C ILE A 35 9.39 -4.51 9.19
N ALA A 36 8.47 -5.25 9.79
CA ALA A 36 8.57 -6.70 9.91
C ALA A 36 8.60 -7.39 8.53
N MET A 37 7.80 -6.90 7.57
CA MET A 37 7.81 -7.39 6.19
C MET A 37 9.15 -7.14 5.51
N VAL A 38 9.73 -5.94 5.65
CA VAL A 38 11.06 -5.61 5.10
C VAL A 38 12.13 -6.49 5.73
N LYS A 39 12.12 -6.71 7.04
CA LYS A 39 13.08 -7.60 7.71
C LYS A 39 13.00 -9.04 7.22
N ARG A 40 11.79 -9.57 6.99
CA ARG A 40 11.61 -10.90 6.38
C ARG A 40 12.17 -10.94 4.96
N ALA A 41 11.94 -9.87 4.17
CA ALA A 41 12.47 -9.76 2.82
C ALA A 41 14.01 -9.72 2.80
N VAL A 42 14.63 -8.95 3.69
CA VAL A 42 16.09 -8.91 3.87
C VAL A 42 16.64 -10.27 4.27
N ALA A 43 15.98 -10.98 5.18
CA ALA A 43 16.36 -12.33 5.59
C ALA A 43 16.31 -13.30 4.40
N LEU A 44 15.26 -13.26 3.59
CA LEU A 44 15.13 -14.12 2.40
C LEU A 44 16.22 -13.83 1.34
N ILE A 45 16.56 -12.56 1.12
CA ILE A 45 17.66 -12.19 0.22
C ILE A 45 18.99 -12.81 0.70
N LYS A 46 19.25 -12.78 2.00
CA LYS A 46 20.48 -13.32 2.59
C LYS A 46 20.54 -14.85 2.59
N SER A 47 19.42 -15.54 2.78
CA SER A 47 19.37 -16.99 2.82
C SER A 47 19.30 -17.64 1.44
N ASP A 48 18.48 -17.10 0.55
CA ASP A 48 18.10 -17.75 -0.71
C ASP A 48 18.64 -17.04 -1.97
N GLY A 49 19.23 -15.86 -1.78
CA GLY A 49 19.75 -15.01 -2.84
C GLY A 49 18.71 -14.08 -3.48
N LYS A 50 19.22 -13.09 -4.23
CA LYS A 50 18.42 -12.02 -4.82
C LYS A 50 17.37 -12.52 -5.80
N GLU A 51 17.74 -13.43 -6.70
CA GLU A 51 16.85 -13.92 -7.76
C GLU A 51 15.58 -14.58 -7.19
N LYS A 52 15.75 -15.50 -6.25
CA LYS A 52 14.65 -16.21 -5.60
C LYS A 52 13.79 -15.29 -4.75
N ALA A 53 14.43 -14.38 -4.02
CA ALA A 53 13.74 -13.39 -3.22
C ALA A 53 12.90 -12.42 -4.07
N PHE A 54 13.44 -11.91 -5.18
CA PHE A 54 12.72 -10.97 -6.06
C PHE A 54 11.53 -11.63 -6.75
N ALA A 55 11.64 -12.92 -7.12
CA ALA A 55 10.51 -13.70 -7.61
C ALA A 55 9.41 -13.81 -6.56
N ALA A 56 9.77 -14.11 -5.29
CA ALA A 56 8.82 -14.19 -4.19
C ALA A 56 8.14 -12.83 -3.87
N PHE A 57 8.86 -11.71 -3.98
CA PHE A 57 8.31 -10.37 -3.77
C PHE A 57 7.37 -9.91 -4.88
N SER A 58 7.55 -10.44 -6.08
CA SER A 58 6.72 -10.10 -7.24
C SER A 58 5.51 -11.02 -7.41
N ASP A 59 5.42 -12.09 -6.63
CA ASP A 59 4.28 -13.02 -6.64
C ASP A 59 3.14 -12.47 -5.77
N PRO A 60 2.02 -12.01 -6.37
CA PRO A 60 0.90 -11.43 -5.62
C PRO A 60 0.16 -12.43 -4.72
N THR A 61 0.39 -13.74 -4.90
CA THR A 61 -0.22 -14.77 -4.06
C THR A 61 0.60 -15.09 -2.81
N ASN A 62 1.82 -14.56 -2.72
CA ASN A 62 2.70 -14.77 -1.57
C ASN A 62 2.34 -13.81 -0.43
N THR A 63 1.49 -14.28 0.48
CA THR A 63 1.00 -13.50 1.63
C THR A 63 2.08 -13.07 2.63
N SER A 64 3.29 -13.63 2.56
CA SER A 64 4.43 -13.18 3.37
C SER A 64 4.94 -11.82 2.95
N PHE A 65 4.74 -11.43 1.68
CA PHE A 65 5.23 -10.18 1.07
C PHE A 65 4.13 -9.35 0.41
N HIS A 66 2.87 -9.79 0.53
CA HIS A 66 1.67 -9.07 0.12
C HIS A 66 0.60 -9.25 1.20
N ASP A 67 0.27 -8.19 1.89
CA ASP A 67 -0.75 -8.21 2.93
C ASP A 67 -1.55 -6.90 2.91
N ARG A 68 -2.82 -6.98 2.52
CA ARG A 68 -3.71 -5.80 2.40
C ARG A 68 -3.11 -4.77 1.44
N ASP A 69 -2.68 -3.60 1.95
CA ASP A 69 -2.01 -2.54 1.19
C ASP A 69 -0.46 -2.57 1.30
N LEU A 70 0.09 -3.51 2.08
CA LEU A 70 1.53 -3.72 2.22
C LEU A 70 2.08 -4.61 1.10
N TYR A 71 3.22 -4.23 0.54
CA TYR A 71 3.98 -5.01 -0.44
C TYR A 71 5.45 -4.61 -0.44
N ILE A 72 6.31 -5.51 -0.90
CA ILE A 72 7.75 -5.24 -1.05
C ILE A 72 8.06 -4.56 -2.38
N TYR A 73 8.98 -3.60 -2.36
CA TYR A 73 9.66 -3.05 -3.52
C TYR A 73 11.18 -3.05 -3.27
N VAL A 74 11.95 -3.23 -4.35
CA VAL A 74 13.41 -3.26 -4.32
C VAL A 74 13.94 -2.37 -5.43
N TYR A 75 14.89 -1.51 -5.10
CA TYR A 75 15.62 -0.68 -6.05
C TYR A 75 17.12 -0.85 -5.86
N ASP A 76 17.89 -0.73 -6.95
CA ASP A 76 19.33 -0.52 -6.83
C ASP A 76 19.65 0.92 -6.43
N MET A 77 20.93 1.22 -6.17
CA MET A 77 21.37 2.56 -5.76
C MET A 77 21.36 3.59 -6.91
N ASN A 78 21.00 3.19 -8.13
CA ASN A 78 20.76 4.07 -9.27
C ASN A 78 19.25 4.27 -9.53
N GLY A 79 18.37 3.70 -8.68
CA GLY A 79 16.92 3.83 -8.78
C GLY A 79 16.28 2.92 -9.82
N VAL A 80 16.97 1.87 -10.26
CA VAL A 80 16.40 0.84 -11.12
C VAL A 80 15.55 -0.10 -10.26
N ALA A 81 14.29 -0.31 -10.64
CA ALA A 81 13.42 -1.26 -9.94
C ALA A 81 13.85 -2.70 -10.24
N LEU A 82 14.15 -3.46 -9.19
CA LEU A 82 14.56 -4.88 -9.28
C LEU A 82 13.43 -5.82 -8.92
N ALA A 83 12.51 -5.41 -8.03
CA ALA A 83 11.26 -6.09 -7.72
C ALA A 83 10.21 -5.06 -7.30
N HIS A 84 8.93 -5.32 -7.58
CA HIS A 84 7.85 -4.46 -7.18
C HIS A 84 6.53 -5.24 -7.07
N GLY A 85 6.12 -5.55 -5.84
CA GLY A 85 5.00 -6.41 -5.57
C GLY A 85 3.67 -5.95 -6.16
N ASN A 86 3.39 -4.64 -6.16
CA ASN A 86 2.13 -4.12 -6.69
C ASN A 86 2.15 -3.80 -8.19
N ASN A 87 3.33 -3.58 -8.79
CA ASN A 87 3.42 -3.21 -10.20
C ASN A 87 4.69 -3.81 -10.86
N PRO A 88 4.64 -5.03 -11.34
CA PRO A 88 5.78 -5.71 -11.97
C PRO A 88 6.25 -5.01 -13.27
N LYS A 89 5.42 -4.15 -13.89
CA LYS A 89 5.82 -3.37 -15.09
C LYS A 89 6.88 -2.30 -14.79
N MET A 90 7.15 -2.03 -13.53
CA MET A 90 8.22 -1.11 -13.10
C MET A 90 9.59 -1.78 -13.12
N VAL A 91 9.65 -3.10 -13.01
CA VAL A 91 10.92 -3.87 -12.98
C VAL A 91 11.75 -3.58 -14.24
N GLY A 92 13.04 -3.32 -14.04
CA GLY A 92 13.98 -2.94 -15.07
C GLY A 92 13.99 -1.45 -15.46
N LYS A 93 13.07 -0.64 -14.94
CA LYS A 93 13.02 0.80 -15.24
C LYS A 93 13.83 1.61 -14.22
N ASN A 94 14.56 2.62 -14.71
CA ASN A 94 15.16 3.63 -13.84
C ASN A 94 14.08 4.65 -13.46
N LEU A 95 13.83 4.78 -12.16
CA LEU A 95 12.77 5.61 -11.60
C LEU A 95 13.31 6.80 -10.78
N MET A 96 14.63 7.12 -10.87
CA MET A 96 15.23 8.23 -10.13
C MET A 96 14.57 9.58 -10.41
N GLY A 97 14.12 9.78 -11.64
CA GLY A 97 13.44 11.01 -12.07
C GLY A 97 11.92 11.00 -11.87
N LEU A 98 11.35 9.88 -11.38
CA LEU A 98 9.91 9.78 -11.17
C LEU A 98 9.48 10.70 -10.02
N LYS A 99 8.49 11.54 -10.30
CA LYS A 99 7.90 12.46 -9.32
C LYS A 99 6.46 12.09 -9.03
N ASP A 100 6.04 12.30 -7.80
CA ASP A 100 4.62 12.26 -7.46
C ASP A 100 3.87 13.50 -7.99
N ASN A 101 2.57 13.58 -7.76
CA ASN A 101 1.74 14.68 -8.21
C ASN A 101 2.01 16.02 -7.50
N GLU A 102 2.87 16.04 -6.47
CA GLU A 102 3.37 17.23 -5.79
C GLU A 102 4.80 17.60 -6.23
N GLY A 103 5.36 16.86 -7.21
CA GLY A 103 6.70 17.11 -7.75
C GLY A 103 7.83 16.47 -6.96
N LYS A 104 7.51 15.62 -5.97
CA LYS A 104 8.50 14.97 -5.11
C LYS A 104 9.15 13.78 -5.82
N ALA A 105 10.48 13.77 -5.91
CA ALA A 105 11.27 12.68 -6.48
C ALA A 105 11.46 11.55 -5.43
N MET A 106 10.40 10.77 -5.18
CA MET A 106 10.33 9.84 -4.05
C MET A 106 11.40 8.74 -4.12
N ILE A 107 11.71 8.19 -5.30
CA ILE A 107 12.72 7.14 -5.43
C ILE A 107 14.11 7.67 -5.12
N LYS A 108 14.42 8.89 -5.58
CA LYS A 108 15.67 9.58 -5.24
C LYS A 108 15.82 9.76 -3.73
N GLU A 109 14.76 10.20 -3.04
CA GLU A 109 14.80 10.39 -1.59
C GLU A 109 14.98 9.06 -0.83
N LEU A 110 14.34 7.96 -1.27
CA LEU A 110 14.53 6.63 -0.70
C LEU A 110 15.98 6.15 -0.89
N VAL A 111 16.56 6.33 -2.08
CA VAL A 111 17.95 5.98 -2.37
C VAL A 111 18.93 6.82 -1.55
N ASP A 112 18.72 8.13 -1.47
CA ASP A 112 19.57 9.04 -0.68
C ASP A 112 19.52 8.70 0.81
N LEU A 113 18.33 8.38 1.34
CA LEU A 113 18.15 7.94 2.71
C LEU A 113 18.88 6.60 2.98
N ALA A 114 18.72 5.63 2.09
CA ALA A 114 19.39 4.33 2.19
C ALA A 114 20.91 4.48 2.15
N LYS A 115 21.45 5.35 1.28
CA LYS A 115 22.89 5.65 1.18
C LYS A 115 23.43 6.33 2.42
N SER A 116 22.72 7.29 2.99
CA SER A 116 23.21 8.15 4.08
C SER A 116 22.99 7.57 5.47
N LYS A 117 21.84 6.89 5.69
CA LYS A 117 21.43 6.40 7.02
C LYS A 117 21.25 4.88 7.09
N GLY A 118 21.24 4.19 5.95
CA GLY A 118 21.00 2.75 5.89
C GLY A 118 19.55 2.35 5.98
N SER A 119 18.71 3.05 6.75
CA SER A 119 17.27 2.78 6.88
C SER A 119 16.50 4.02 7.31
N GLY A 120 15.18 4.01 7.09
CA GLY A 120 14.28 5.06 7.56
C GLY A 120 13.02 5.19 6.73
N TRP A 121 12.30 6.27 6.98
CA TRP A 121 11.00 6.57 6.40
C TRP A 121 11.05 7.79 5.48
N VAL A 122 10.35 7.73 4.34
CA VAL A 122 10.11 8.86 3.43
C VAL A 122 8.63 8.96 3.14
N ASP A 123 8.07 10.18 3.24
CA ASP A 123 6.68 10.48 2.90
C ASP A 123 6.56 10.91 1.44
N PHE A 124 5.60 10.35 0.70
CA PHE A 124 5.29 10.68 -0.69
C PHE A 124 3.84 10.28 -1.01
N LYS A 125 3.38 10.54 -2.23
CA LYS A 125 2.08 10.06 -2.70
C LYS A 125 2.26 8.91 -3.68
N TRP A 126 1.42 7.87 -3.52
CA TRP A 126 1.51 6.67 -4.36
C TRP A 126 0.15 5.98 -4.53
N PRO A 127 -0.10 5.32 -5.68
CA PRO A 127 -1.32 4.53 -5.87
C PRO A 127 -1.44 3.41 -4.82
N ASN A 128 -2.55 3.41 -4.10
CA ASN A 128 -2.88 2.35 -3.14
C ASN A 128 -3.40 1.11 -3.89
N PRO A 129 -2.86 -0.10 -3.62
CA PRO A 129 -3.27 -1.32 -4.32
C PRO A 129 -4.71 -1.75 -4.00
N VAL A 130 -5.26 -1.32 -2.87
CA VAL A 130 -6.62 -1.67 -2.43
C VAL A 130 -7.64 -0.68 -2.98
N THR A 131 -7.48 0.61 -2.70
CA THR A 131 -8.44 1.66 -3.08
C THR A 131 -8.31 2.10 -4.54
N LYS A 132 -7.18 1.78 -5.21
CA LYS A 132 -6.83 2.20 -6.58
C LYS A 132 -6.71 3.71 -6.76
N THR A 133 -6.62 4.48 -5.69
CA THR A 133 -6.43 5.92 -5.68
C THR A 133 -5.03 6.31 -5.24
N VAL A 134 -4.58 7.52 -5.62
CA VAL A 134 -3.30 8.08 -5.14
C VAL A 134 -3.50 8.63 -3.74
N GLU A 135 -2.79 8.06 -2.77
CA GLU A 135 -2.90 8.40 -1.35
C GLU A 135 -1.55 8.78 -0.76
N PRO A 136 -1.52 9.55 0.35
CA PRO A 136 -0.32 9.75 1.14
C PRO A 136 0.23 8.41 1.65
N LYS A 137 1.52 8.16 1.41
CA LYS A 137 2.24 6.96 1.80
C LYS A 137 3.49 7.32 2.58
N ALA A 138 3.79 6.56 3.63
CA ALA A 138 5.10 6.55 4.27
C ALA A 138 5.82 5.25 3.86
N GLY A 139 6.91 5.38 3.12
CA GLY A 139 7.74 4.26 2.69
C GLY A 139 8.91 4.05 3.64
N TYR A 140 9.05 2.83 4.15
CA TYR A 140 10.21 2.38 4.93
C TYR A 140 11.18 1.65 4.03
N VAL A 141 12.47 1.91 4.20
CA VAL A 141 13.54 1.19 3.48
C VAL A 141 14.65 0.75 4.42
N GLU A 142 15.27 -0.38 4.06
CA GLU A 142 16.56 -0.83 4.60
C GLU A 142 17.53 -1.09 3.44
N LYS A 143 18.78 -0.63 3.61
CA LYS A 143 19.88 -0.92 2.69
C LYS A 143 20.42 -2.34 2.95
N VAL A 144 20.58 -3.08 1.87
CA VAL A 144 21.23 -4.40 1.86
C VAL A 144 22.23 -4.39 0.72
N ASP A 145 23.52 -4.38 1.06
CA ASP A 145 24.63 -4.29 0.08
C ASP A 145 24.45 -3.10 -0.89
N ASP A 146 24.20 -3.41 -2.17
CA ASP A 146 24.03 -2.46 -3.28
C ASP A 146 22.57 -2.15 -3.65
N ILE A 147 21.62 -2.60 -2.82
CA ILE A 147 20.19 -2.40 -3.03
C ILE A 147 19.50 -1.81 -1.78
N LEU A 148 18.31 -1.27 -1.98
CA LEU A 148 17.37 -1.00 -0.90
C LEU A 148 16.15 -1.90 -1.04
N VAL A 149 15.64 -2.35 0.10
CA VAL A 149 14.40 -3.12 0.22
C VAL A 149 13.41 -2.31 1.02
N GLY A 150 12.19 -2.16 0.53
CA GLY A 150 11.22 -1.34 1.21
C GLY A 150 9.80 -1.89 1.17
N SER A 151 9.00 -1.37 2.09
CA SER A 151 7.55 -1.46 2.15
C SER A 151 7.00 -0.13 2.66
N GLY A 152 5.69 0.02 2.79
CA GLY A 152 5.17 1.28 3.33
C GLY A 152 3.68 1.24 3.56
N ILE A 153 3.24 2.14 4.45
CA ILE A 153 1.87 2.29 4.88
C ILE A 153 1.19 3.46 4.19
N TYR A 154 -0.12 3.37 3.97
CA TYR A 154 -0.95 4.48 3.52
C TYR A 154 -1.59 5.17 4.73
N LYS A 155 -1.60 6.51 4.72
CA LYS A 155 -2.10 7.35 5.83
C LYS A 155 -3.60 7.60 5.74
#